data_78fac942bc93ebbfada3d91fd3f7857a
#
_entry.id   78fac942bc93ebbfada3d91fd3f7857a
#
_cell.length_a   1.000
_cell.length_b   1.000
_cell.length_c   1.000
_cell.angle_alpha   90.00
_cell.angle_beta   90.00
_cell.angle_gamma   90.00
#
_symmetry.space_group_name_H-M   'P 1'
#
loop_
_entity.id
_entity.type
_entity.pdbx_description
1 polymer ?
#
loop_
_entity_poly.entity_id
_entity_poly.type
_entity_poly.pdbx_seq_one_letter_code
_entity_poly.pdbx_strand_id
1 'polypeptide(L)'
;MYKFDENTHIQELEDYIKNTYGQHYATDKYQATDVIIDSGHGEGFCIGNIMKYAKRYGNKEGKNRKDLLKILHYGIIMLHIHDMENT
;
A
#
# COMPACT_ATOMS: atom_id res chain seq x y z
N MET A 1 -13.44 -16.99 13.62
CA MET A 1 -14.47 -15.95 13.51
C MET A 1 -13.88 -14.58 13.74
N TYR A 2 -14.16 -13.68 12.81
CA TYR A 2 -13.50 -12.37 12.81
C TYR A 2 -14.42 -11.33 13.43
N LYS A 3 -13.90 -10.64 14.44
CA LYS A 3 -14.68 -9.65 15.20
C LYS A 3 -14.90 -8.34 14.43
N PHE A 4 -13.95 -7.97 13.55
CA PHE A 4 -13.98 -6.69 12.84
C PHE A 4 -14.10 -6.89 11.33
N ASP A 5 -14.71 -7.98 10.91
CA ASP A 5 -14.89 -8.31 9.48
C ASP A 5 -13.57 -8.37 8.71
N GLU A 6 -12.51 -8.81 9.37
CA GLU A 6 -11.17 -8.82 8.77
C GLU A 6 -11.13 -9.58 7.45
N ASN A 7 -11.83 -10.71 7.36
CA ASN A 7 -11.88 -11.50 6.13
C ASN A 7 -12.49 -10.71 4.97
N THR A 8 -13.54 -9.93 5.23
CA THR A 8 -14.19 -9.09 4.21
C THR A 8 -13.25 -7.97 3.77
N HIS A 9 -12.59 -7.33 4.72
CA HIS A 9 -11.68 -6.23 4.42
C HIS A 9 -10.42 -6.70 3.72
N ILE A 10 -9.91 -7.88 4.05
CA ILE A 10 -8.76 -8.47 3.34
C ILE A 10 -9.13 -8.73 1.89
N GLN A 11 -10.33 -9.25 1.63
CA GLN A 11 -10.80 -9.48 0.27
C GLN A 11 -10.91 -8.15 -0.51
N GLU A 12 -11.45 -7.12 0.13
CA GLU A 12 -11.54 -5.79 -0.47
C GLU A 12 -10.15 -5.26 -0.83
N LEU A 13 -9.19 -5.42 0.05
CA LEU A 13 -7.81 -4.99 -0.18
C LEU A 13 -7.21 -5.74 -1.38
N GLU A 14 -7.41 -7.05 -1.46
CA GLU A 14 -6.91 -7.84 -2.59
C GLU A 14 -7.52 -7.35 -3.91
N ASP A 15 -8.83 -7.11 -3.93
CA ASP A 15 -9.50 -6.62 -5.13
C ASP A 15 -9.00 -5.23 -5.52
N TYR A 16 -8.79 -4.35 -4.54
CA TYR A 16 -8.23 -3.04 -4.77
C TYR A 16 -6.84 -3.12 -5.40
N ILE A 17 -5.97 -3.96 -4.85
CA ILE A 17 -4.61 -4.14 -5.36
C ILE A 17 -4.64 -4.68 -6.79
N LYS A 18 -5.44 -5.71 -7.05
CA LYS A 18 -5.60 -6.26 -8.41
C LYS A 18 -6.04 -5.18 -9.40
N ASN A 19 -6.96 -4.33 -8.98
CA ASN A 19 -7.47 -3.27 -9.82
C ASN A 19 -6.40 -2.22 -10.15
N THR A 20 -5.48 -1.93 -9.20
CA THR A 20 -4.38 -0.99 -9.48
C THR A 20 -3.45 -1.51 -10.58
N TYR A 21 -3.23 -2.82 -10.65
CA TYR A 21 -2.38 -3.40 -11.70
C TYR A 21 -3.00 -3.28 -13.09
N GLY A 22 -4.33 -3.12 -13.17
CA GLY A 22 -5.03 -2.97 -14.44
C GLY A 22 -5.10 -1.56 -14.98
N GLN A 23 -4.59 -0.56 -14.25
CA GLN A 23 -4.68 0.84 -14.65
C GLN A 23 -3.54 1.22 -15.59
N HIS A 24 -3.79 2.20 -16.47
CA HIS A 24 -2.84 2.64 -17.48
C HIS A 24 -1.46 3.03 -16.92
N TYR A 25 -1.46 3.73 -15.80
CA TYR A 25 -0.21 4.22 -15.21
C TYR A 25 0.48 3.18 -14.32
N ALA A 26 -0.11 1.99 -14.17
CA ALA A 26 0.41 0.98 -13.24
C ALA A 26 1.84 0.57 -13.58
N THR A 27 2.13 0.41 -14.87
CA THR A 27 3.47 0.00 -15.31
C THR A 27 4.54 0.98 -14.82
N ASP A 28 4.35 2.29 -15.07
CA ASP A 28 5.30 3.30 -14.65
C ASP A 28 5.41 3.41 -13.13
N LYS A 29 4.29 3.33 -12.44
CA LYS A 29 4.24 3.39 -10.97
C LYS A 29 5.03 2.23 -10.36
N TYR A 30 4.80 1.01 -10.83
CA TYR A 30 5.46 -0.16 -10.26
C TYR A 30 6.92 -0.25 -10.68
N GLN A 31 7.26 0.20 -11.87
CA GLN A 31 8.66 0.31 -12.27
C GLN A 31 9.42 1.29 -11.37
N ALA A 32 8.81 2.44 -11.04
CA ALA A 32 9.40 3.41 -10.14
C ALA A 32 9.58 2.82 -8.74
N THR A 33 8.57 2.10 -8.24
CA THR A 33 8.64 1.44 -6.94
C THR A 33 9.77 0.40 -6.90
N ASP A 34 9.91 -0.40 -7.95
CA ASP A 34 10.99 -1.38 -8.07
C ASP A 34 12.37 -0.71 -7.99
N VAL A 35 12.55 0.40 -8.69
CA VAL A 35 13.82 1.15 -8.65
C VAL A 35 14.11 1.67 -7.23
N ILE A 36 13.08 2.18 -6.56
CA ILE A 36 13.23 2.68 -5.18
C ILE A 36 13.64 1.55 -4.23
N ILE A 37 12.99 0.40 -4.35
CA ILE A 37 13.30 -0.78 -3.53
C ILE A 37 14.72 -1.28 -3.82
N ASP A 38 15.05 -1.42 -5.10
CA ASP A 38 16.36 -1.93 -5.51
C ASP A 38 17.50 -1.01 -5.08
N SER A 39 17.24 0.28 -4.99
CA SER A 39 18.25 1.25 -4.55
C SER A 39 18.42 1.33 -3.03
N GLY A 40 17.64 0.57 -2.27
CA GLY A 40 17.72 0.54 -0.81
C GLY A 40 16.85 1.57 -0.10
N HIS A 41 15.94 2.24 -0.81
CA HIS A 41 15.08 3.27 -0.24
C HIS A 41 13.63 2.82 -0.02
N GLY A 42 13.37 1.52 -0.16
CA GLY A 42 12.00 0.99 -0.09
C GLY A 42 11.34 1.21 1.26
N GLU A 43 12.07 1.01 2.35
CA GLU A 43 11.53 1.18 3.71
C GLU A 43 11.05 2.61 3.93
N GLY A 44 11.93 3.59 3.70
CA GLY A 44 11.58 5.00 3.87
C GLY A 44 10.43 5.42 2.98
N PHE A 45 10.43 4.95 1.74
CA PHE A 45 9.37 5.22 0.78
C PHE A 45 8.01 4.70 1.30
N CYS A 46 7.95 3.46 1.74
CA CYS A 46 6.70 2.87 2.23
C CYS A 46 6.22 3.52 3.52
N ILE A 47 7.10 3.71 4.49
CA ILE A 47 6.75 4.33 5.76
C ILE A 47 6.27 5.76 5.53
N GLY A 48 6.97 6.52 4.68
CA GLY A 48 6.57 7.88 4.34
C GLY A 48 5.18 7.95 3.71
N ASN A 49 4.87 7.01 2.83
CA ASN A 49 3.54 6.95 2.21
C ASN A 49 2.46 6.55 3.21
N ILE A 50 2.75 5.60 4.10
CA ILE A 50 1.81 5.23 5.17
C ILE A 50 1.48 6.46 6.03
N MET A 51 2.50 7.21 6.43
CA MET A 51 2.32 8.43 7.23
C MET A 51 1.53 9.49 6.47
N LYS A 52 1.82 9.67 5.19
CA LYS A 52 1.12 10.64 4.34
C LYS A 52 -0.38 10.34 4.28
N TYR A 53 -0.75 9.09 4.00
CA TYR A 53 -2.16 8.74 3.88
C TYR A 53 -2.87 8.68 5.23
N ALA A 54 -2.17 8.35 6.32
CA ALA A 54 -2.74 8.43 7.66
C ALA A 54 -3.08 9.88 8.03
N LYS A 55 -2.19 10.83 7.69
CA LYS A 55 -2.46 12.26 7.90
C LYS A 55 -3.58 12.78 7.00
N ARG A 56 -3.64 12.29 5.76
CA ARG A 56 -4.62 12.73 4.78
C ARG A 56 -6.04 12.32 5.15
N TYR A 57 -6.21 11.15 5.76
CA TYR A 57 -7.52 10.64 6.12
C TYR A 57 -8.24 11.60 7.06
N GLY A 58 -9.41 12.08 6.64
CA GLY A 58 -10.20 13.06 7.38
C GLY A 58 -9.77 14.51 7.20
N ASN A 59 -8.61 14.76 6.58
CA ASN A 59 -8.07 16.11 6.43
C ASN A 59 -8.08 16.61 4.99
N LYS A 60 -8.09 15.70 4.03
CA LYS A 60 -8.17 16.04 2.61
C LYS A 60 -9.18 15.11 1.97
N GLU A 61 -10.19 15.68 1.32
CA GLU A 61 -11.29 14.93 0.72
C GLU A 61 -12.08 14.11 1.72
N GLY A 62 -12.12 14.55 2.99
CA GLY A 62 -12.86 13.88 4.05
C GLY A 62 -12.23 12.53 4.44
N LYS A 63 -13.07 11.67 5.01
CA LYS A 63 -12.65 10.33 5.44
C LYS A 63 -12.71 9.36 4.26
N ASN A 64 -11.76 9.50 3.37
CA ASN A 64 -11.71 8.75 2.12
C ASN A 64 -11.20 7.32 2.37
N ARG A 65 -12.04 6.34 2.07
CA ARG A 65 -11.71 4.92 2.25
C ARG A 65 -10.44 4.52 1.50
N LYS A 66 -10.16 5.15 0.36
CA LYS A 66 -8.95 4.85 -0.41
C LYS A 66 -7.67 5.16 0.35
N ASP A 67 -7.67 6.16 1.23
CA ASP A 67 -6.50 6.46 2.05
C ASP A 67 -6.16 5.27 2.94
N LEU A 68 -7.17 4.62 3.51
CA LEU A 68 -6.96 3.43 4.34
C LEU A 68 -6.43 2.25 3.53
N LEU A 69 -6.99 2.04 2.34
CA LEU A 69 -6.52 0.96 1.45
C LEU A 69 -5.07 1.19 1.00
N LYS A 70 -4.68 2.43 0.76
CA LYS A 70 -3.30 2.77 0.40
C LYS A 70 -2.34 2.49 1.55
N ILE A 71 -2.73 2.83 2.77
CA ILE A 71 -1.93 2.51 3.96
C ILE A 71 -1.66 1.00 4.02
N LEU A 72 -2.71 0.21 3.83
CA LEU A 72 -2.60 -1.25 3.90
C LEU A 72 -1.75 -1.80 2.76
N HIS A 73 -1.89 -1.25 1.55
CA HIS A 73 -1.11 -1.70 0.40
C HIS A 73 0.39 -1.43 0.61
N TYR A 74 0.74 -0.24 1.11
CA TYR A 74 2.15 0.04 1.42
C TYR A 74 2.66 -0.84 2.56
N GLY A 75 1.79 -1.22 3.49
CA GLY A 75 2.13 -2.20 4.52
C GLY A 75 2.50 -3.56 3.94
N ILE A 76 1.75 -4.01 2.94
CA ILE A 76 2.04 -5.26 2.23
C ILE A 76 3.39 -5.18 1.51
N ILE A 77 3.66 -4.05 0.84
CA ILE A 77 4.95 -3.85 0.18
C ILE A 77 6.09 -3.88 1.21
N MET A 78 5.87 -3.33 2.40
CA MET A 78 6.85 -3.43 3.49
C MET A 78 7.11 -4.86 3.92
N LEU A 79 6.08 -5.72 3.96
CA LEU A 79 6.27 -7.13 4.27
C LEU A 79 7.18 -7.80 3.22
N HIS A 80 6.97 -7.46 1.96
CA HIS A 80 7.82 -7.96 0.88
C HIS A 80 9.28 -7.53 1.06
N ILE A 81 9.49 -6.24 1.37
CA ILE A 81 10.84 -5.70 1.61
C ILE A 81 11.48 -6.39 2.82
N HIS A 82 10.71 -6.55 3.90
CA HIS A 82 11.18 -7.24 5.11
C HIS A 82 11.66 -8.64 4.78
N ASP A 83 10.90 -9.38 4.00
CA ASP A 83 11.25 -10.75 3.63
C ASP A 83 12.51 -10.79 2.77
N MET A 84 12.69 -9.84 1.87
CA MET A 84 13.88 -9.75 1.03
C MET A 84 15.13 -9.49 1.87
N GLU A 85 15.04 -8.64 2.89
CA GLU A 85 16.17 -8.25 3.72
C GLU A 85 16.55 -9.30 4.76
N ASN A 86 15.64 -10.23 5.06
CA ASN A 86 15.80 -11.21 6.14
C ASN A 86 15.82 -12.67 5.64
N THR A 87 16.13 -12.88 4.37
CA THR A 87 16.27 -14.22 3.80
C THR A 87 17.71 -14.73 3.85
#